data_c277bc31f5ee8e8ee75ce8c3cff9f737
#
_entry.id   c277bc31f5ee8e8ee75ce8c3cff9f737
#
_cell.length_a   1.000
_cell.length_b   1.000
_cell.length_c   1.000
_cell.angle_alpha   90.00
_cell.angle_beta   90.00
_cell.angle_gamma   90.00
#
_symmetry.space_group_name_H-M   'P 1'
#
loop_
_entity.id
_entity.type
_entity.pdbx_description
1 polymer ?
#
loop_
_entity_poly.entity_id
_entity_poly.type
_entity_poly.pdbx_seq_one_letter_code
_entity_poly.pdbx_strand_id
1 'polypeptide(L)'
;MKKLISMMLMLCAIITFSACSSDDDGPSNPVSNQVVPSSAKIGSEVTVQGNGFASGQTIYLQPEQGAEVNANAKMTSNGATFTIPYTMTPGKVNVVLKVANDSFTLGSMNLLGADNPISTLSLPADMAIGQEVTIAGIGFAQGDKIVVGDKTIDATVTTDGVKFTVPADLAEGEYAVSLVRGNSTWELGKVYAYQQRQVESITITDNAFLTMMASKFGLTEEGVLTLNMAYNADGSLQKITSNGNLSWDFNYNGKTVTVDGYTYTLDDQCRIVSSTAMDMQTGEDVTYTWSYDANGYLVSVKKNGAADNDDANLLNTYTDGNLSAYTLSLANDFTTDKSIRTCPNTVEPFYLLNTFNWLMIRDDLFIGFLLNRNVKVSTYVPSQIIADDIDYNAGEMGKTTSGIESSFANNTLTMQVAGIAISQAQGLYANKVVVTYKKK
;
A
#
# COMPACT_ATOMS: atom_id res chain seq x y z
N MET A 1 26.06 -21.91 -0.05
CA MET A 1 26.91 -22.62 0.91
C MET A 1 27.90 -21.64 1.49
N LYS A 2 27.68 -21.19 2.70
CA LYS A 2 28.68 -20.85 3.73
C LYS A 2 27.87 -20.28 4.91
N LYS A 3 27.64 -21.15 5.89
CA LYS A 3 27.12 -20.78 7.22
C LYS A 3 28.20 -19.96 7.91
N LEU A 4 27.94 -18.71 8.24
CA LEU A 4 28.72 -17.98 9.21
C LEU A 4 28.03 -18.17 10.57
N ILE A 5 28.63 -19.02 11.38
CA ILE A 5 28.31 -19.15 12.80
C ILE A 5 28.93 -17.93 13.46
N SER A 6 28.10 -16.99 13.93
CA SER A 6 28.55 -15.90 14.79
C SER A 6 28.80 -16.47 16.17
N MET A 7 30.06 -16.69 16.48
CA MET A 7 30.55 -17.14 17.79
C MET A 7 30.57 -15.92 18.71
N MET A 8 29.55 -15.85 19.59
CA MET A 8 29.42 -14.82 20.62
C MET A 8 30.51 -15.05 21.69
N LEU A 9 31.55 -14.23 21.65
CA LEU A 9 32.59 -14.23 22.72
C LEU A 9 31.99 -13.62 23.98
N MET A 10 31.63 -14.45 24.93
CA MET A 10 31.22 -14.06 26.28
C MET A 10 32.49 -13.73 27.09
N LEU A 11 32.81 -12.44 27.21
CA LEU A 11 33.89 -12.00 28.07
C LEU A 11 33.38 -11.88 29.50
N CYS A 12 33.54 -12.93 30.30
CA CYS A 12 33.28 -12.93 31.75
C CYS A 12 34.38 -12.16 32.47
N ALA A 13 34.11 -10.94 32.92
CA ALA A 13 34.95 -10.28 33.91
C ALA A 13 34.54 -10.76 35.31
N ILE A 14 35.40 -11.56 35.94
CA ILE A 14 35.22 -12.02 37.32
C ILE A 14 35.74 -10.91 38.23
N ILE A 15 34.83 -10.26 38.97
CA ILE A 15 35.18 -9.34 40.03
C ILE A 15 34.96 -10.09 41.36
N THR A 16 36.06 -10.54 41.99
CA THR A 16 36.02 -11.10 43.34
C THR A 16 36.07 -9.95 44.34
N PHE A 17 35.00 -9.75 45.10
CA PHE A 17 35.02 -8.90 46.27
C PHE A 17 35.43 -9.72 47.52
N SER A 18 36.53 -9.33 48.13
CA SER A 18 36.91 -9.81 49.45
C SER A 18 35.93 -9.25 50.48
N ALA A 19 35.24 -10.10 51.20
CA ALA A 19 34.40 -9.70 52.33
C ALA A 19 35.30 -9.32 53.50
N CYS A 20 35.28 -8.05 53.95
CA CYS A 20 35.66 -7.64 55.29
C CYS A 20 34.43 -7.83 56.20
N SER A 21 34.57 -8.66 57.24
CA SER A 21 33.55 -8.83 58.28
C SER A 21 33.54 -7.59 59.18
N SER A 22 32.44 -6.88 59.26
CA SER A 22 32.03 -6.07 60.41
C SER A 22 30.62 -6.56 60.81
N ASP A 23 30.48 -6.94 62.06
CA ASP A 23 29.24 -7.38 62.71
C ASP A 23 28.23 -6.23 62.63
N ASP A 24 27.34 -6.33 61.64
CA ASP A 24 26.13 -5.53 61.56
C ASP A 24 24.99 -6.53 61.36
N ASP A 25 24.11 -6.64 62.34
CA ASP A 25 22.98 -7.64 62.42
C ASP A 25 21.89 -7.39 61.34
N GLY A 26 22.24 -6.97 60.15
CA GLY A 26 21.35 -6.86 59.01
C GLY A 26 21.18 -8.20 58.29
N PRO A 27 20.05 -8.44 57.60
CA PRO A 27 19.78 -9.66 56.84
C PRO A 27 20.88 -9.90 55.78
N SER A 28 21.51 -11.08 55.84
CA SER A 28 22.61 -11.43 54.90
C SER A 28 21.99 -11.83 53.55
N ASN A 29 22.69 -11.46 52.46
CA ASN A 29 22.31 -11.85 51.11
C ASN A 29 22.21 -13.41 51.03
N PRO A 30 21.02 -13.98 50.72
CA PRO A 30 20.83 -15.44 50.66
C PRO A 30 21.51 -16.08 49.46
N VAL A 31 21.98 -15.26 48.45
CA VAL A 31 22.62 -15.77 47.25
C VAL A 31 24.11 -15.56 47.34
N SER A 32 24.87 -16.63 47.07
CA SER A 32 26.31 -16.64 47.03
C SER A 32 26.86 -16.96 45.64
N ASN A 33 28.10 -16.61 45.37
CA ASN A 33 28.76 -16.81 44.08
C ASN A 33 27.97 -16.25 42.89
N GLN A 34 27.29 -15.13 43.10
CA GLN A 34 26.51 -14.50 42.06
C GLN A 34 27.36 -13.94 40.93
N VAL A 35 26.97 -14.21 39.68
CA VAL A 35 27.55 -13.65 38.47
C VAL A 35 26.48 -12.98 37.66
N VAL A 36 26.55 -11.67 37.58
CA VAL A 36 25.67 -10.86 36.74
C VAL A 36 26.37 -10.60 35.42
N PRO A 37 25.76 -10.85 34.23
CA PRO A 37 26.36 -10.49 32.95
C PRO A 37 26.70 -9.00 32.89
N SER A 38 27.84 -8.65 32.30
CA SER A 38 28.28 -7.26 32.19
C SER A 38 27.40 -6.42 31.29
N SER A 39 26.69 -7.05 30.32
CA SER A 39 25.74 -6.39 29.43
C SER A 39 24.68 -7.38 28.91
N ALA A 40 23.52 -6.85 28.51
CA ALA A 40 22.46 -7.59 27.87
C ALA A 40 21.65 -6.67 26.97
N LYS A 41 21.05 -7.21 25.89
CA LYS A 41 20.11 -6.46 25.07
C LYS A 41 18.71 -6.45 25.68
N ILE A 42 18.00 -5.35 25.57
CA ILE A 42 16.58 -5.30 25.89
C ILE A 42 15.84 -6.35 25.03
N GLY A 43 14.92 -7.11 25.63
CA GLY A 43 14.22 -8.21 24.97
C GLY A 43 14.97 -9.54 24.92
N SER A 44 16.27 -9.58 25.31
CA SER A 44 17.01 -10.85 25.40
C SER A 44 16.80 -11.55 26.72
N GLU A 45 16.96 -12.87 26.71
CA GLU A 45 16.97 -13.70 27.91
C GLU A 45 18.34 -13.60 28.62
N VAL A 46 18.32 -13.46 29.92
CA VAL A 46 19.51 -13.31 30.78
C VAL A 46 19.40 -14.30 31.94
N THR A 47 20.53 -14.89 32.30
CA THR A 47 20.67 -15.69 33.53
C THR A 47 21.65 -15.06 34.45
N VAL A 48 21.24 -14.68 35.66
CA VAL A 48 22.11 -14.35 36.79
C VAL A 48 22.43 -15.66 37.49
N GLN A 49 23.68 -16.08 37.43
CA GLN A 49 24.13 -17.30 38.08
C GLN A 49 24.37 -17.07 39.58
N GLY A 50 24.24 -18.10 40.37
CA GLY A 50 24.52 -18.07 41.82
C GLY A 50 23.81 -19.21 42.57
N ASN A 51 24.24 -19.46 43.78
CA ASN A 51 23.64 -20.49 44.67
C ASN A 51 22.76 -19.81 45.71
N GLY A 52 21.60 -20.41 46.01
CA GLY A 52 20.67 -19.90 47.03
C GLY A 52 19.44 -19.17 46.47
N PHE A 53 19.28 -19.09 45.16
CA PHE A 53 18.01 -18.66 44.57
C PHE A 53 16.90 -19.65 44.93
N ALA A 54 15.73 -19.12 45.31
CA ALA A 54 14.60 -19.93 45.79
C ALA A 54 13.25 -19.33 45.33
N SER A 55 12.22 -20.16 45.34
CA SER A 55 10.85 -19.71 45.10
C SER A 55 10.42 -18.67 46.14
N GLY A 56 9.67 -17.66 45.70
CA GLY A 56 9.25 -16.51 46.51
C GLY A 56 10.18 -15.31 46.48
N GLN A 57 11.37 -15.47 45.95
CA GLN A 57 12.29 -14.35 45.66
C GLN A 57 11.93 -13.72 44.33
N THR A 58 12.26 -12.42 44.13
CA THR A 58 11.99 -11.70 42.90
C THR A 58 13.24 -10.88 42.47
N ILE A 59 13.45 -10.78 41.15
CA ILE A 59 14.51 -9.94 40.60
C ILE A 59 13.89 -8.64 40.09
N TYR A 60 14.51 -7.53 40.48
CA TYR A 60 14.20 -6.20 39.94
C TYR A 60 15.44 -5.64 39.21
N LEU A 61 15.15 -4.93 38.12
CA LEU A 61 16.14 -4.12 37.41
C LEU A 61 15.92 -2.67 37.82
N GLN A 62 16.96 -2.08 38.46
CA GLN A 62 16.92 -0.73 38.97
C GLN A 62 17.83 0.17 38.11
N PRO A 63 17.29 1.01 37.24
CA PRO A 63 18.07 1.99 36.47
C PRO A 63 18.63 3.06 37.40
N GLU A 64 19.68 3.78 36.95
CA GLU A 64 20.24 4.91 37.70
C GLU A 64 19.22 6.04 37.88
N GLN A 65 18.29 6.17 36.93
CA GLN A 65 17.17 7.11 36.99
C GLN A 65 15.88 6.39 36.63
N GLY A 66 14.82 6.60 37.42
CA GLY A 66 13.52 5.99 37.18
C GLY A 66 13.14 4.92 38.20
N ALA A 67 11.97 4.32 37.99
CA ALA A 67 11.45 3.28 38.85
C ALA A 67 12.09 1.90 38.55
N GLU A 68 12.24 1.08 39.58
CA GLU A 68 12.62 -0.31 39.41
C GLU A 68 11.54 -1.12 38.66
N VAL A 69 11.98 -2.09 37.86
CA VAL A 69 11.09 -2.92 37.05
C VAL A 69 11.27 -4.38 37.47
N ASN A 70 10.17 -5.07 37.79
CA ASN A 70 10.19 -6.50 38.07
C ASN A 70 10.53 -7.27 36.78
N ALA A 71 11.58 -8.06 36.83
CA ALA A 71 12.05 -8.87 35.71
C ALA A 71 11.24 -10.17 35.50
N ASN A 72 10.33 -10.51 36.41
CA ASN A 72 9.55 -11.76 36.39
C ASN A 72 10.43 -13.01 36.21
N ALA A 73 11.50 -13.06 36.99
CA ALA A 73 12.52 -14.09 36.86
C ALA A 73 12.01 -15.48 37.27
N LYS A 74 12.43 -16.50 36.52
CA LYS A 74 12.30 -17.90 36.89
C LYS A 74 13.51 -18.31 37.75
N MET A 75 13.26 -18.64 39.01
CA MET A 75 14.27 -19.08 39.95
C MET A 75 14.60 -20.54 39.81
N THR A 76 15.90 -20.88 39.91
CA THR A 76 16.40 -22.23 40.00
C THR A 76 17.49 -22.27 41.12
N SER A 77 17.90 -23.42 41.58
CA SER A 77 18.97 -23.53 42.62
C SER A 77 20.31 -22.87 42.19
N ASN A 78 20.52 -22.74 40.86
CA ASN A 78 21.81 -22.30 40.30
C ASN A 78 21.70 -20.94 39.62
N GLY A 79 20.56 -20.25 39.68
CA GLY A 79 20.42 -18.95 39.06
C GLY A 79 18.99 -18.44 38.91
N ALA A 80 18.84 -17.23 38.43
CA ALA A 80 17.60 -16.59 38.07
C ALA A 80 17.64 -16.21 36.57
N THR A 81 16.66 -16.73 35.78
CA THR A 81 16.56 -16.48 34.35
C THR A 81 15.35 -15.60 34.06
N PHE A 82 15.52 -14.56 33.26
CA PHE A 82 14.48 -13.62 32.89
C PHE A 82 14.77 -12.95 31.56
N THR A 83 13.73 -12.43 30.93
CA THR A 83 13.88 -11.57 29.74
C THR A 83 13.94 -10.11 30.16
N ILE A 84 14.91 -9.34 29.63
CA ILE A 84 14.99 -7.90 29.88
C ILE A 84 13.73 -7.25 29.32
N PRO A 85 12.88 -6.59 30.15
CA PRO A 85 11.63 -6.01 29.69
C PRO A 85 11.84 -4.88 28.67
N TYR A 86 10.97 -4.81 27.64
CA TYR A 86 11.00 -3.72 26.66
C TYR A 86 10.64 -2.33 27.24
N THR A 87 10.15 -2.29 28.47
CA THR A 87 9.91 -1.04 29.22
C THR A 87 11.19 -0.44 29.76
N MET A 88 12.32 -1.16 29.69
CA MET A 88 13.63 -0.63 30.05
C MET A 88 14.19 0.27 28.95
N THR A 89 15.10 1.17 29.35
CA THR A 89 15.90 1.98 28.42
C THR A 89 17.36 1.53 28.45
N PRO A 90 18.13 1.71 27.37
CA PRO A 90 19.56 1.45 27.38
C PRO A 90 20.28 2.25 28.49
N GLY A 91 21.24 1.63 29.12
CA GLY A 91 22.03 2.24 30.19
C GLY A 91 22.35 1.26 31.32
N LYS A 92 23.04 1.75 32.35
CA LYS A 92 23.44 0.93 33.50
C LYS A 92 22.24 0.68 34.42
N VAL A 93 22.07 -0.58 34.84
CA VAL A 93 21.07 -1.01 35.81
C VAL A 93 21.70 -1.86 36.89
N ASN A 94 21.21 -1.74 38.11
CA ASN A 94 21.50 -2.70 39.17
C ASN A 94 20.51 -3.86 39.10
N VAL A 95 21.00 -5.06 39.33
CA VAL A 95 20.16 -6.27 39.50
C VAL A 95 19.95 -6.47 40.98
N VAL A 96 18.71 -6.34 41.41
CA VAL A 96 18.33 -6.37 42.83
C VAL A 96 17.47 -7.61 43.09
N LEU A 97 17.88 -8.42 44.06
CA LEU A 97 17.09 -9.49 44.60
C LEU A 97 16.23 -8.97 45.76
N LYS A 98 14.91 -9.23 45.72
CA LYS A 98 14.03 -8.98 46.85
C LYS A 98 13.57 -10.29 47.49
N VAL A 99 13.66 -10.30 48.80
CA VAL A 99 13.26 -11.45 49.63
C VAL A 99 12.43 -10.90 50.79
N ALA A 100 11.15 -11.15 50.80
CA ALA A 100 10.23 -10.53 51.74
C ALA A 100 10.34 -8.98 51.73
N ASN A 101 10.81 -8.38 52.79
CA ASN A 101 11.02 -6.92 52.91
C ASN A 101 12.45 -6.47 52.65
N ASP A 102 13.36 -7.40 52.37
CA ASP A 102 14.78 -7.09 52.18
C ASP A 102 15.15 -7.04 50.72
N SER A 103 16.17 -6.21 50.43
CA SER A 103 16.65 -6.00 49.06
C SER A 103 18.18 -6.14 49.04
N PHE A 104 18.69 -6.92 48.10
CA PHE A 104 20.13 -7.21 47.95
C PHE A 104 20.57 -6.90 46.52
N THR A 105 21.54 -6.02 46.35
CA THR A 105 22.14 -5.77 45.04
C THR A 105 23.09 -6.92 44.68
N LEU A 106 22.73 -7.67 43.63
CA LEU A 106 23.55 -8.79 43.14
C LEU A 106 24.71 -8.34 42.25
N GLY A 107 24.55 -7.21 41.60
CA GLY A 107 25.54 -6.64 40.68
C GLY A 107 24.91 -5.62 39.75
N SER A 108 25.65 -5.22 38.73
CA SER A 108 25.12 -4.31 37.70
C SER A 108 25.43 -4.82 36.30
N MET A 109 24.56 -4.46 35.33
CA MET A 109 24.78 -4.72 33.93
C MET A 109 24.48 -3.46 33.09
N ASN A 110 25.05 -3.38 31.90
CA ASN A 110 24.73 -2.34 30.93
C ASN A 110 23.70 -2.86 29.93
N LEU A 111 22.53 -2.25 29.90
CA LEU A 111 21.47 -2.59 28.91
C LEU A 111 21.82 -1.94 27.58
N LEU A 112 21.80 -2.74 26.53
CA LEU A 112 21.95 -2.34 25.14
C LEU A 112 20.57 -2.23 24.49
N GLY A 113 20.47 -1.46 23.39
CA GLY A 113 19.26 -1.37 22.61
C GLY A 113 18.76 -2.74 22.13
N ALA A 114 17.45 -2.88 22.01
CA ALA A 114 16.81 -4.09 21.49
C ALA A 114 17.06 -4.26 19.99
N ASP A 115 17.25 -5.49 19.53
CA ASP A 115 17.22 -5.82 18.11
C ASP A 115 15.78 -5.71 17.56
N ASN A 116 15.65 -5.42 16.27
CA ASN A 116 14.34 -5.43 15.62
C ASN A 116 13.73 -6.86 15.72
N PRO A 117 12.57 -7.03 16.37
CA PRO A 117 11.98 -8.34 16.57
C PRO A 117 11.24 -8.87 15.32
N ILE A 118 11.06 -8.03 14.29
CA ILE A 118 10.26 -8.39 13.13
C ILE A 118 11.14 -9.04 12.06
N SER A 119 10.72 -10.20 11.61
CA SER A 119 11.28 -10.92 10.47
C SER A 119 10.25 -11.06 9.36
N THR A 120 10.69 -11.37 8.15
CA THR A 120 9.83 -11.53 6.96
C THR A 120 8.87 -10.35 6.74
N LEU A 121 9.34 -9.14 7.07
CA LEU A 121 8.55 -7.91 6.96
C LEU A 121 8.16 -7.65 5.50
N SER A 122 6.88 -7.37 5.29
CA SER A 122 6.35 -6.87 4.02
C SER A 122 5.43 -5.68 4.28
N LEU A 123 5.88 -4.50 3.90
CA LEU A 123 5.07 -3.29 3.92
C LEU A 123 4.22 -3.21 2.66
N PRO A 124 2.97 -2.73 2.73
CA PRO A 124 2.22 -2.35 1.55
C PRO A 124 2.92 -1.15 0.88
N ALA A 125 2.87 -1.07 -0.44
CA ALA A 125 3.41 0.10 -1.16
C ALA A 125 2.63 1.38 -0.83
N ASP A 126 1.31 1.23 -0.64
CA ASP A 126 0.38 2.33 -0.38
C ASP A 126 -0.61 1.94 0.73
N MET A 127 -1.12 2.96 1.46
CA MET A 127 -2.17 2.78 2.46
C MET A 127 -3.24 3.86 2.32
N ALA A 128 -4.51 3.44 2.32
CA ALA A 128 -5.63 4.36 2.21
C ALA A 128 -5.93 5.04 3.56
N ILE A 129 -5.98 6.37 3.58
CA ILE A 129 -6.31 7.17 4.75
C ILE A 129 -7.71 6.81 5.25
N GLY A 130 -7.86 6.57 6.56
CA GLY A 130 -9.11 6.17 7.20
C GLY A 130 -9.49 4.69 7.05
N GLN A 131 -8.70 3.89 6.34
CA GLN A 131 -8.98 2.46 6.11
C GLN A 131 -8.06 1.56 6.96
N GLU A 132 -8.50 0.31 7.16
CA GLU A 132 -7.68 -0.71 7.80
C GLU A 132 -6.58 -1.18 6.83
N VAL A 133 -5.37 -1.29 7.34
CA VAL A 133 -4.20 -1.81 6.62
C VAL A 133 -3.52 -2.90 7.44
N THR A 134 -2.90 -3.85 6.74
CA THR A 134 -2.10 -4.91 7.35
C THR A 134 -0.63 -4.73 6.96
N ILE A 135 0.26 -4.75 7.95
CA ILE A 135 1.69 -4.95 7.75
C ILE A 135 1.98 -6.41 8.03
N ALA A 136 2.42 -7.14 7.01
CA ALA A 136 2.77 -8.55 7.16
C ALA A 136 4.16 -8.71 7.77
N GLY A 137 4.33 -9.74 8.62
CA GLY A 137 5.61 -10.02 9.26
C GLY A 137 5.45 -10.92 10.48
N ILE A 138 6.55 -11.54 10.89
CA ILE A 138 6.61 -12.42 12.05
C ILE A 138 7.33 -11.70 13.18
N GLY A 139 6.81 -11.79 14.41
CA GLY A 139 7.45 -11.22 15.61
C GLY A 139 6.68 -10.05 16.23
N PHE A 140 5.56 -9.63 15.65
CA PHE A 140 4.65 -8.68 16.29
C PHE A 140 4.07 -9.29 17.57
N ALA A 141 3.86 -8.48 18.60
CA ALA A 141 3.36 -8.89 19.91
C ALA A 141 2.23 -7.97 20.38
N GLN A 142 1.38 -8.51 21.25
CA GLN A 142 0.30 -7.72 21.85
C GLN A 142 0.86 -6.51 22.60
N GLY A 143 0.25 -5.36 22.40
CA GLY A 143 0.70 -4.07 22.94
C GLY A 143 1.69 -3.32 22.05
N ASP A 144 2.08 -3.89 20.92
CA ASP A 144 2.82 -3.16 19.89
C ASP A 144 1.98 -2.00 19.35
N LYS A 145 2.65 -0.89 19.06
CA LYS A 145 2.07 0.27 18.40
C LYS A 145 2.78 0.53 17.09
N ILE A 146 2.04 1.00 16.10
CA ILE A 146 2.59 1.45 14.84
C ILE A 146 2.64 2.98 14.85
N VAL A 147 3.77 3.53 14.42
CA VAL A 147 3.92 4.98 14.21
C VAL A 147 3.97 5.24 12.72
N VAL A 148 3.12 6.14 12.24
CA VAL A 148 3.09 6.61 10.85
C VAL A 148 3.32 8.11 10.88
N GLY A 149 4.47 8.56 10.42
CA GLY A 149 4.89 9.95 10.58
C GLY A 149 5.00 10.34 12.05
N ASP A 150 4.13 11.23 12.52
CA ASP A 150 4.01 11.68 13.91
C ASP A 150 2.87 11.00 14.69
N LYS A 151 2.08 10.14 14.06
CA LYS A 151 0.90 9.51 14.63
C LYS A 151 1.25 8.15 15.23
N THR A 152 0.97 7.95 16.50
CA THR A 152 1.06 6.66 17.19
C THR A 152 -0.30 5.98 17.19
N ILE A 153 -0.37 4.75 16.69
CA ILE A 153 -1.60 4.03 16.39
C ILE A 153 -1.57 2.72 17.16
N ASP A 154 -2.66 2.40 17.84
CA ASP A 154 -2.86 1.08 18.43
C ASP A 154 -3.11 0.06 17.32
N ALA A 155 -2.45 -1.10 17.43
CA ALA A 155 -2.48 -2.11 16.41
C ALA A 155 -2.94 -3.46 16.96
N THR A 156 -3.65 -4.22 16.14
CA THR A 156 -4.11 -5.56 16.46
C THR A 156 -3.19 -6.58 15.83
N VAL A 157 -2.59 -7.45 16.64
CA VAL A 157 -1.73 -8.54 16.17
C VAL A 157 -2.61 -9.66 15.59
N THR A 158 -2.22 -10.15 14.42
CA THR A 158 -2.84 -11.27 13.71
C THR A 158 -1.82 -12.38 13.47
N THR A 159 -2.24 -13.51 12.91
CA THR A 159 -1.32 -14.61 12.52
C THR A 159 -0.29 -14.19 11.49
N ASP A 160 -0.64 -13.24 10.60
CA ASP A 160 0.15 -12.88 9.42
C ASP A 160 0.88 -11.54 9.60
N GLY A 161 0.66 -10.85 10.73
CA GLY A 161 1.27 -9.56 10.98
C GLY A 161 0.48 -8.69 11.95
N VAL A 162 0.36 -7.40 11.62
CA VAL A 162 -0.35 -6.42 12.44
C VAL A 162 -1.30 -5.59 11.60
N LYS A 163 -2.51 -5.33 12.13
CA LYS A 163 -3.56 -4.50 11.52
C LYS A 163 -3.79 -3.24 12.32
N PHE A 164 -4.02 -2.14 11.62
CA PHE A 164 -4.39 -0.87 12.21
C PHE A 164 -5.18 -0.01 11.22
N THR A 165 -5.91 0.99 11.72
CA THR A 165 -6.60 1.97 10.88
C THR A 165 -5.68 3.17 10.64
N VAL A 166 -5.46 3.53 9.36
CA VAL A 166 -4.69 4.72 9.00
C VAL A 166 -5.43 5.98 9.48
N PRO A 167 -4.79 6.90 10.21
CA PRO A 167 -5.47 8.08 10.74
C PRO A 167 -6.16 8.90 9.65
N ALA A 168 -7.42 9.27 9.89
CA ALA A 168 -8.23 10.01 8.92
C ALA A 168 -7.77 11.47 8.73
N ASP A 169 -7.00 12.00 9.67
CA ASP A 169 -6.39 13.34 9.65
C ASP A 169 -4.98 13.37 9.07
N LEU A 170 -4.49 12.23 8.59
CA LEU A 170 -3.20 12.17 7.90
C LEU A 170 -3.30 12.86 6.53
N ALA A 171 -2.31 13.66 6.17
CA ALA A 171 -2.22 14.21 4.82
C ALA A 171 -1.74 13.16 3.81
N GLU A 172 -1.94 13.39 2.53
CA GLU A 172 -1.32 12.53 1.49
C GLU A 172 0.18 12.76 1.44
N GLY A 173 0.93 11.66 1.33
CA GLY A 173 2.38 11.73 1.24
C GLY A 173 3.08 10.44 1.63
N GLU A 174 4.40 10.44 1.49
CA GLU A 174 5.26 9.36 1.95
C GLU A 174 5.56 9.52 3.44
N TYR A 175 5.37 8.45 4.22
CA TYR A 175 5.60 8.43 5.65
C TYR A 175 6.54 7.30 6.04
N ALA A 176 7.46 7.58 6.95
CA ALA A 176 8.17 6.55 7.68
C ALA A 176 7.18 5.81 8.57
N VAL A 177 7.30 4.49 8.59
CA VAL A 177 6.52 3.59 9.44
C VAL A 177 7.47 2.95 10.44
N SER A 178 7.12 2.99 11.72
CA SER A 178 7.93 2.40 12.79
C SER A 178 7.08 1.53 13.70
N LEU A 179 7.70 0.52 14.29
CA LEU A 179 7.17 -0.27 15.40
C LEU A 179 7.64 0.30 16.71
N VAL A 180 6.74 0.42 17.66
CA VAL A 180 7.05 0.77 19.07
C VAL A 180 6.62 -0.36 19.97
N ARG A 181 7.56 -0.88 20.79
CA ARG A 181 7.32 -1.86 21.83
C ARG A 181 7.99 -1.40 23.12
N GLY A 182 7.19 -1.06 24.11
CA GLY A 182 7.72 -0.43 25.33
C GLY A 182 8.45 0.88 25.00
N ASN A 183 9.72 0.97 25.37
CA ASN A 183 10.58 2.13 25.11
C ASN A 183 11.48 1.96 23.87
N SER A 184 11.31 0.88 23.12
CA SER A 184 12.10 0.59 21.93
C SER A 184 11.32 0.93 20.67
N THR A 185 12.01 1.49 19.67
CA THR A 185 11.43 1.88 18.37
C THR A 185 12.32 1.34 17.25
N TRP A 186 11.69 0.78 16.22
CA TRP A 186 12.38 0.29 15.02
C TRP A 186 11.68 0.80 13.78
N GLU A 187 12.45 1.37 12.87
CA GLU A 187 11.95 1.74 11.55
C GLU A 187 11.67 0.47 10.75
N LEU A 188 10.47 0.38 10.18
CA LEU A 188 10.01 -0.71 9.32
C LEU A 188 10.19 -0.37 7.84
N GLY A 189 10.18 0.92 7.49
CA GLY A 189 10.32 1.40 6.13
C GLY A 189 9.40 2.58 5.85
N LYS A 190 9.07 2.79 4.57
CA LYS A 190 8.21 3.89 4.13
C LYS A 190 7.01 3.37 3.35
N VAL A 191 5.88 4.07 3.50
CA VAL A 191 4.62 3.78 2.82
C VAL A 191 3.99 5.09 2.37
N TYR A 192 3.36 5.10 1.21
CA TYR A 192 2.62 6.26 0.73
C TYR A 192 1.17 6.23 1.23
N ALA A 193 0.78 7.25 1.99
CA ALA A 193 -0.61 7.43 2.41
C ALA A 193 -1.39 8.22 1.36
N TYR A 194 -2.55 7.74 0.95
CA TYR A 194 -3.37 8.40 -0.05
C TYR A 194 -4.83 8.54 0.38
N GLN A 195 -5.47 9.62 -0.06
CA GLN A 195 -6.90 9.81 0.09
C GLN A 195 -7.65 9.01 -0.97
N GLN A 196 -8.56 8.13 -0.55
CA GLN A 196 -9.47 7.48 -1.50
C GLN A 196 -10.37 8.53 -2.17
N ARG A 197 -10.51 8.40 -3.50
CA ARG A 197 -11.30 9.30 -4.32
C ARG A 197 -12.18 8.52 -5.29
N GLN A 198 -13.19 9.21 -5.79
CA GLN A 198 -14.04 8.76 -6.91
C GLN A 198 -13.99 9.83 -7.99
N VAL A 199 -14.05 9.41 -9.26
CA VAL A 199 -14.17 10.35 -10.38
C VAL A 199 -15.52 11.05 -10.26
N GLU A 200 -15.52 12.37 -10.14
CA GLU A 200 -16.72 13.20 -10.12
C GLU A 200 -17.12 13.64 -11.51
N SER A 201 -16.13 14.07 -12.29
CA SER A 201 -16.34 14.44 -13.68
C SER A 201 -15.08 14.22 -14.53
N ILE A 202 -15.30 14.02 -15.84
CA ILE A 202 -14.25 13.99 -16.87
C ILE A 202 -14.63 15.04 -17.90
N THR A 203 -13.78 16.04 -18.12
CA THR A 203 -13.97 17.06 -19.14
C THR A 203 -12.87 16.94 -20.20
N ILE A 204 -13.29 16.90 -21.46
CA ILE A 204 -12.42 16.81 -22.63
C ILE A 204 -12.54 18.11 -23.41
N THR A 205 -11.42 18.74 -23.71
CA THR A 205 -11.34 19.96 -24.52
C THR A 205 -10.22 19.85 -25.54
N ASP A 206 -10.14 20.84 -26.41
CA ASP A 206 -9.07 20.97 -27.41
C ASP A 206 -8.96 19.76 -28.36
N ASN A 207 -10.04 18.98 -28.49
CA ASN A 207 -10.13 17.85 -29.41
C ASN A 207 -10.83 18.29 -30.71
N ALA A 208 -10.12 18.19 -31.82
CA ALA A 208 -10.61 18.65 -33.12
C ALA A 208 -11.94 17.95 -33.55
N PHE A 209 -12.17 16.72 -33.10
CA PHE A 209 -13.39 15.97 -33.44
C PHE A 209 -14.60 16.35 -32.59
N LEU A 210 -14.42 16.88 -31.37
CA LEU A 210 -15.54 17.30 -30.54
C LEU A 210 -16.39 18.36 -31.20
N THR A 211 -15.78 19.33 -31.87
CA THR A 211 -16.50 20.34 -32.65
C THR A 211 -17.32 19.69 -33.78
N MET A 212 -16.71 18.76 -34.48
CA MET A 212 -17.37 18.05 -35.59
C MET A 212 -18.51 17.13 -35.12
N MET A 213 -18.37 16.55 -33.93
CA MET A 213 -19.35 15.61 -33.34
C MET A 213 -20.30 16.28 -32.35
N ALA A 214 -20.24 17.59 -32.18
CA ALA A 214 -21.08 18.33 -31.22
C ALA A 214 -22.57 18.05 -31.38
N SER A 215 -23.08 18.02 -32.59
CA SER A 215 -24.49 17.73 -32.87
C SER A 215 -24.87 16.27 -32.56
N LYS A 216 -23.96 15.30 -32.76
CA LYS A 216 -24.21 13.90 -32.45
C LYS A 216 -24.33 13.67 -30.94
N PHE A 217 -23.48 14.32 -30.15
CA PHE A 217 -23.55 14.26 -28.71
C PHE A 217 -24.51 15.27 -28.07
N GLY A 218 -25.13 16.15 -28.88
CA GLY A 218 -26.00 17.22 -28.40
C GLY A 218 -25.29 18.19 -27.44
N LEU A 219 -24.00 18.49 -27.66
CA LEU A 219 -23.20 19.28 -26.75
C LEU A 219 -23.74 20.71 -26.65
N THR A 220 -23.81 21.24 -25.43
CA THR A 220 -24.27 22.61 -25.16
C THR A 220 -23.16 23.64 -25.35
N GLU A 221 -21.91 23.19 -25.32
CA GLU A 221 -20.69 23.98 -25.56
C GLU A 221 -19.87 23.31 -26.65
N GLU A 222 -19.58 24.05 -27.71
CA GLU A 222 -18.83 23.53 -28.85
C GLU A 222 -17.39 23.18 -28.43
N GLY A 223 -16.95 21.98 -28.81
CA GLY A 223 -15.59 21.49 -28.49
C GLY A 223 -15.36 21.06 -27.04
N VAL A 224 -16.42 21.03 -26.21
CA VAL A 224 -16.33 20.59 -24.81
C VAL A 224 -17.28 19.44 -24.53
N LEU A 225 -16.75 18.31 -24.11
CA LEU A 225 -17.54 17.19 -23.58
C LEU A 225 -17.22 17.01 -22.10
N THR A 226 -18.26 17.09 -21.25
CA THR A 226 -18.16 16.80 -19.82
C THR A 226 -19.04 15.61 -19.46
N LEU A 227 -18.46 14.61 -18.83
CA LEU A 227 -19.16 13.47 -18.24
C LEU A 227 -19.20 13.65 -16.72
N ASN A 228 -20.38 13.56 -16.12
CA ASN A 228 -20.58 13.68 -14.68
C ASN A 228 -21.02 12.34 -14.12
N MET A 229 -20.38 11.89 -13.01
CA MET A 229 -20.61 10.62 -12.35
C MET A 229 -21.41 10.79 -11.06
N ALA A 230 -22.52 10.06 -10.93
CA ALA A 230 -23.26 9.91 -9.69
C ALA A 230 -23.06 8.50 -9.11
N TYR A 231 -23.02 8.39 -7.78
CA TYR A 231 -22.74 7.14 -7.08
C TYR A 231 -23.81 6.85 -6.04
N ASN A 232 -24.08 5.57 -5.82
CA ASN A 232 -24.88 5.06 -4.71
C ASN A 232 -24.14 5.25 -3.36
N ALA A 233 -24.84 5.06 -2.25
CA ALA A 233 -24.27 5.20 -0.91
C ALA A 233 -23.13 4.20 -0.63
N ASP A 234 -23.11 3.04 -1.29
CA ASP A 234 -22.04 2.03 -1.19
C ASP A 234 -20.81 2.35 -2.07
N GLY A 235 -20.84 3.47 -2.78
CA GLY A 235 -19.79 3.90 -3.70
C GLY A 235 -19.84 3.23 -5.08
N SER A 236 -20.87 2.46 -5.41
CA SER A 236 -21.08 1.96 -6.76
C SER A 236 -21.56 3.06 -7.70
N LEU A 237 -21.19 2.98 -8.97
CA LEU A 237 -21.59 3.96 -9.99
C LEU A 237 -23.10 3.83 -10.24
N GLN A 238 -23.83 4.93 -10.04
CA GLN A 238 -25.27 4.96 -10.22
C GLN A 238 -25.66 5.45 -11.61
N LYS A 239 -25.01 6.52 -12.07
CA LYS A 239 -25.36 7.20 -13.31
C LYS A 239 -24.19 7.98 -13.88
N ILE A 240 -24.08 8.05 -15.19
CA ILE A 240 -23.24 9.00 -15.92
C ILE A 240 -24.15 9.86 -16.79
N THR A 241 -23.92 11.18 -16.78
CA THR A 241 -24.57 12.12 -17.68
C THR A 241 -23.54 13.00 -18.37
N SER A 242 -23.83 13.45 -19.59
CA SER A 242 -22.97 14.46 -20.24
C SER A 242 -23.59 15.86 -20.15
N ASN A 243 -22.82 16.86 -20.59
CA ASN A 243 -23.32 18.19 -20.93
C ASN A 243 -24.11 18.21 -22.27
N GLY A 244 -24.43 17.04 -22.81
CA GLY A 244 -25.23 16.80 -24.01
C GLY A 244 -26.28 15.71 -23.79
N ASN A 245 -26.36 14.77 -24.73
CA ASN A 245 -27.42 13.76 -24.76
C ASN A 245 -27.05 12.41 -24.13
N LEU A 246 -25.78 12.19 -23.71
CA LEU A 246 -25.40 10.92 -23.10
C LEU A 246 -25.95 10.81 -21.69
N SER A 247 -26.58 9.67 -21.40
CA SER A 247 -27.11 9.36 -20.06
C SER A 247 -27.16 7.85 -19.89
N TRP A 248 -26.36 7.34 -18.95
CA TRP A 248 -26.26 5.93 -18.62
C TRP A 248 -26.69 5.68 -17.18
N ASP A 249 -27.71 4.87 -16.98
CA ASP A 249 -28.19 4.45 -15.66
C ASP A 249 -27.74 3.02 -15.38
N PHE A 250 -27.07 2.79 -14.24
CA PHE A 250 -26.50 1.51 -13.84
C PHE A 250 -27.47 0.75 -12.93
N ASN A 251 -27.97 -0.37 -13.40
CA ASN A 251 -28.92 -1.21 -12.67
C ASN A 251 -28.24 -2.46 -12.14
N TYR A 252 -28.20 -2.60 -10.81
CA TYR A 252 -27.54 -3.69 -10.12
C TYR A 252 -28.55 -4.78 -9.72
N ASN A 253 -28.22 -6.03 -10.03
CA ASN A 253 -28.93 -7.23 -9.57
C ASN A 253 -27.91 -8.26 -9.08
N GLY A 254 -27.61 -8.26 -7.79
CA GLY A 254 -26.52 -9.05 -7.21
C GLY A 254 -25.17 -8.66 -7.81
N LYS A 255 -24.51 -9.61 -8.47
CA LYS A 255 -23.22 -9.39 -9.16
C LYS A 255 -23.38 -8.94 -10.63
N THR A 256 -24.59 -8.79 -11.11
CA THR A 256 -24.85 -8.37 -12.50
C THR A 256 -25.18 -6.89 -12.52
N VAL A 257 -24.60 -6.17 -13.47
CA VAL A 257 -24.89 -4.76 -13.74
C VAL A 257 -25.28 -4.60 -15.18
N THR A 258 -26.42 -3.93 -15.42
CA THR A 258 -26.88 -3.62 -16.78
C THR A 258 -26.89 -2.12 -17.00
N VAL A 259 -26.46 -1.69 -18.17
CA VAL A 259 -26.43 -0.28 -18.59
C VAL A 259 -26.44 -0.22 -20.11
N ASP A 260 -27.37 0.54 -20.69
CA ASP A 260 -27.44 0.86 -22.13
C ASP A 260 -27.29 -0.36 -23.07
N GLY A 261 -27.92 -1.49 -22.73
CA GLY A 261 -27.82 -2.75 -23.49
C GLY A 261 -26.60 -3.61 -23.16
N TYR A 262 -25.65 -3.11 -22.40
CA TYR A 262 -24.49 -3.88 -21.92
C TYR A 262 -24.82 -4.60 -20.62
N THR A 263 -24.21 -5.77 -20.43
CA THR A 263 -24.31 -6.55 -19.19
C THR A 263 -22.92 -6.87 -18.68
N TYR A 264 -22.65 -6.58 -17.41
CA TYR A 264 -21.39 -6.86 -16.74
C TYR A 264 -21.61 -7.80 -15.56
N THR A 265 -20.72 -8.77 -15.38
CA THR A 265 -20.70 -9.66 -14.20
C THR A 265 -19.49 -9.32 -13.34
N LEU A 266 -19.72 -9.14 -12.04
CA LEU A 266 -18.70 -8.78 -11.06
C LEU A 266 -18.29 -10.00 -10.21
N ASP A 267 -17.02 -10.04 -9.77
CA ASP A 267 -16.54 -10.94 -8.72
C ASP A 267 -16.86 -10.42 -7.31
N ASP A 268 -16.41 -11.15 -6.28
CA ASP A 268 -16.57 -10.75 -4.86
C ASP A 268 -15.79 -9.49 -4.49
N GLN A 269 -14.82 -9.08 -5.31
CA GLN A 269 -14.05 -7.86 -5.14
C GLN A 269 -14.62 -6.68 -5.94
N CYS A 270 -15.81 -6.85 -6.53
CA CYS A 270 -16.45 -5.87 -7.40
C CYS A 270 -15.64 -5.53 -8.67
N ARG A 271 -14.84 -6.48 -9.18
CA ARG A 271 -14.15 -6.37 -10.46
C ARG A 271 -14.98 -7.08 -11.54
N ILE A 272 -14.98 -6.56 -12.75
CA ILE A 272 -15.67 -7.18 -13.88
C ILE A 272 -14.92 -8.45 -14.28
N VAL A 273 -15.62 -9.58 -14.37
CA VAL A 273 -15.06 -10.85 -14.88
C VAL A 273 -15.61 -11.22 -16.25
N SER A 274 -16.77 -10.67 -16.62
CA SER A 274 -17.39 -10.86 -17.92
C SER A 274 -18.22 -9.65 -18.31
N SER A 275 -18.26 -9.36 -19.61
CA SER A 275 -19.20 -8.39 -20.17
C SER A 275 -19.84 -8.93 -21.44
N THR A 276 -21.08 -8.53 -21.71
CA THR A 276 -21.81 -8.87 -22.93
C THR A 276 -22.26 -7.58 -23.60
N ALA A 277 -21.99 -7.47 -24.89
CA ALA A 277 -22.37 -6.36 -25.76
C ALA A 277 -22.92 -6.90 -27.07
N MET A 278 -23.81 -6.17 -27.70
CA MET A 278 -24.33 -6.52 -29.04
C MET A 278 -23.24 -6.15 -30.09
N ASP A 279 -22.85 -7.10 -30.89
CA ASP A 279 -22.00 -6.87 -32.06
C ASP A 279 -22.79 -6.11 -33.12
N MET A 280 -22.35 -4.90 -33.42
CA MET A 280 -23.03 -4.01 -34.36
C MET A 280 -23.03 -4.50 -35.81
N GLN A 281 -22.16 -5.44 -36.18
CA GLN A 281 -22.05 -6.00 -37.52
C GLN A 281 -23.01 -7.19 -37.70
N THR A 282 -23.10 -8.06 -36.70
CA THR A 282 -23.87 -9.29 -36.75
C THR A 282 -25.25 -9.16 -36.08
N GLY A 283 -25.42 -8.19 -35.17
CA GLY A 283 -26.61 -8.04 -34.33
C GLY A 283 -26.73 -9.12 -33.24
N GLU A 284 -25.71 -9.93 -33.04
CA GLU A 284 -25.65 -10.97 -32.02
C GLU A 284 -24.93 -10.49 -30.75
N ASP A 285 -25.32 -11.07 -29.60
CA ASP A 285 -24.64 -10.81 -28.35
C ASP A 285 -23.26 -11.46 -28.33
N VAL A 286 -22.24 -10.68 -28.02
CA VAL A 286 -20.86 -11.11 -27.88
C VAL A 286 -20.42 -10.96 -26.41
N THR A 287 -19.84 -12.03 -25.87
CA THR A 287 -19.34 -12.05 -24.50
C THR A 287 -17.82 -11.89 -24.49
N TYR A 288 -17.35 -11.04 -23.58
CA TYR A 288 -15.92 -10.80 -23.31
C TYR A 288 -15.56 -11.29 -21.93
N THR A 289 -14.38 -11.88 -21.79
CA THR A 289 -13.76 -12.26 -20.50
C THR A 289 -12.73 -11.24 -20.09
N TRP A 290 -12.81 -10.75 -18.85
CA TRP A 290 -11.90 -9.80 -18.22
C TRP A 290 -10.97 -10.56 -17.30
N SER A 291 -9.65 -10.37 -17.43
CA SER A 291 -8.64 -11.11 -16.69
C SER A 291 -7.67 -10.17 -15.99
N TYR A 292 -7.24 -10.57 -14.80
CA TYR A 292 -6.35 -9.80 -13.93
C TYR A 292 -5.12 -10.62 -13.57
N ASP A 293 -3.98 -9.93 -13.37
CA ASP A 293 -2.79 -10.58 -12.82
C ASP A 293 -2.91 -10.80 -11.30
N ALA A 294 -1.90 -11.45 -10.72
CA ALA A 294 -1.84 -11.70 -9.27
C ALA A 294 -1.79 -10.44 -8.42
N ASN A 295 -1.37 -9.30 -9.01
CA ASN A 295 -1.31 -8.00 -8.35
C ASN A 295 -2.64 -7.23 -8.44
N GLY A 296 -3.58 -7.67 -9.26
CA GLY A 296 -4.89 -7.05 -9.45
C GLY A 296 -4.96 -6.03 -10.59
N TYR A 297 -3.99 -5.99 -11.51
CA TYR A 297 -4.04 -5.20 -12.74
C TYR A 297 -4.86 -5.90 -13.81
N LEU A 298 -5.67 -5.14 -14.57
CA LEU A 298 -6.39 -5.65 -15.73
C LEU A 298 -5.41 -5.96 -16.87
N VAL A 299 -5.19 -7.25 -17.17
CA VAL A 299 -4.23 -7.67 -18.21
C VAL A 299 -4.89 -7.97 -19.54
N SER A 300 -6.17 -8.32 -19.57
CA SER A 300 -6.87 -8.52 -20.83
C SER A 300 -8.38 -8.39 -20.72
N VAL A 301 -8.98 -7.98 -21.84
CA VAL A 301 -10.41 -8.18 -22.15
C VAL A 301 -10.45 -8.88 -23.51
N LYS A 302 -10.94 -10.11 -23.53
CA LYS A 302 -10.94 -10.96 -24.73
C LYS A 302 -12.35 -11.36 -25.14
N LYS A 303 -12.65 -11.24 -26.43
CA LYS A 303 -13.86 -11.78 -27.04
C LYS A 303 -13.84 -13.31 -26.96
N ASN A 304 -14.90 -13.92 -26.45
CA ASN A 304 -14.97 -15.37 -26.29
C ASN A 304 -14.96 -16.07 -27.68
N GLY A 305 -14.04 -17.05 -27.81
CA GLY A 305 -13.88 -17.78 -29.07
C GLY A 305 -13.03 -17.07 -30.14
N ALA A 306 -12.53 -15.87 -29.88
CA ALA A 306 -11.67 -15.13 -30.80
C ALA A 306 -10.19 -15.53 -30.66
N ALA A 307 -9.41 -15.32 -31.71
CA ALA A 307 -7.95 -15.45 -31.67
C ALA A 307 -7.31 -14.33 -30.81
N ASP A 308 -6.09 -14.55 -30.31
CA ASP A 308 -5.39 -13.55 -29.46
C ASP A 308 -5.11 -12.22 -30.18
N ASN A 309 -5.03 -12.23 -31.51
CA ASN A 309 -4.81 -11.06 -32.35
C ASN A 309 -6.10 -10.44 -32.91
N ASP A 310 -7.25 -10.81 -32.36
CA ASP A 310 -8.54 -10.18 -32.72
C ASP A 310 -8.56 -8.72 -32.24
N ASP A 311 -8.93 -7.80 -33.11
CA ASP A 311 -9.01 -6.36 -32.83
C ASP A 311 -9.99 -6.01 -31.71
N ALA A 312 -10.93 -6.91 -31.40
CA ALA A 312 -11.84 -6.74 -30.26
C ALA A 312 -11.18 -7.04 -28.91
N ASN A 313 -9.98 -7.62 -28.90
CA ASN A 313 -9.27 -7.93 -27.67
C ASN A 313 -8.44 -6.75 -27.17
N LEU A 314 -8.53 -6.48 -25.86
CA LEU A 314 -7.63 -5.57 -25.15
C LEU A 314 -6.56 -6.40 -24.42
N LEU A 315 -5.28 -6.09 -24.64
CA LEU A 315 -4.15 -6.70 -23.96
C LEU A 315 -3.30 -5.60 -23.33
N ASN A 316 -3.05 -5.70 -22.03
CA ASN A 316 -2.28 -4.73 -21.27
C ASN A 316 -0.99 -5.36 -20.73
N THR A 317 0.08 -4.59 -20.72
CA THR A 317 1.34 -4.95 -20.08
C THR A 317 1.69 -3.91 -19.02
N TYR A 318 2.02 -4.36 -17.81
CA TYR A 318 2.44 -3.48 -16.71
C TYR A 318 3.89 -3.75 -16.36
N THR A 319 4.64 -2.67 -16.11
CA THR A 319 6.04 -2.70 -15.66
C THR A 319 6.18 -1.76 -14.47
N ASP A 320 6.75 -2.24 -13.38
CA ASP A 320 6.94 -1.46 -12.14
C ASP A 320 5.66 -0.76 -11.65
N GLY A 321 4.51 -1.45 -11.78
CA GLY A 321 3.23 -0.94 -11.33
C GLY A 321 2.59 0.10 -12.24
N ASN A 322 3.03 0.23 -13.48
CA ASN A 322 2.53 1.18 -14.46
C ASN A 322 2.23 0.49 -15.79
N LEU A 323 1.15 0.90 -16.45
CA LEU A 323 0.84 0.46 -17.79
C LEU A 323 1.99 0.87 -18.73
N SER A 324 2.70 -0.10 -19.28
CA SER A 324 3.84 0.11 -20.18
C SER A 324 3.48 -0.09 -21.64
N ALA A 325 2.45 -0.90 -21.92
CA ALA A 325 1.92 -1.07 -23.26
C ALA A 325 0.46 -1.57 -23.20
N TYR A 326 -0.31 -1.24 -24.23
CA TYR A 326 -1.61 -1.88 -24.48
C TYR A 326 -1.80 -2.13 -25.98
N THR A 327 -2.64 -3.10 -26.31
CA THR A 327 -3.03 -3.41 -27.68
C THR A 327 -4.54 -3.52 -27.75
N LEU A 328 -5.14 -2.72 -28.61
CA LEU A 328 -6.54 -2.82 -29.09
C LEU A 328 -6.55 -2.25 -30.50
N SER A 329 -6.47 -3.04 -31.53
CA SER A 329 -6.32 -2.60 -32.94
C SER A 329 -5.00 -1.89 -33.25
N LEU A 330 -4.45 -1.13 -32.34
CA LEU A 330 -3.18 -0.41 -32.40
C LEU A 330 -2.34 -0.75 -31.15
N ALA A 331 -1.06 -1.00 -31.33
CA ALA A 331 -0.12 -1.15 -30.24
C ALA A 331 0.41 0.23 -29.82
N ASN A 332 0.38 0.52 -28.51
CA ASN A 332 0.89 1.76 -27.96
C ASN A 332 1.83 1.46 -26.79
N ASP A 333 2.96 2.14 -26.75
CA ASP A 333 3.93 2.07 -25.67
C ASP A 333 3.89 3.36 -24.85
N PHE A 334 4.23 3.26 -23.55
CA PHE A 334 4.17 4.40 -22.62
C PHE A 334 5.44 4.53 -21.82
N THR A 335 5.81 5.79 -21.53
CA THR A 335 6.81 6.13 -20.52
C THR A 335 6.11 6.77 -19.34
N THR A 336 6.42 6.35 -18.12
CA THR A 336 5.81 6.88 -16.90
C THR A 336 6.56 8.08 -16.36
N ASP A 337 5.83 9.03 -15.74
CA ASP A 337 6.38 10.14 -14.98
C ASP A 337 6.18 9.89 -13.48
N LYS A 338 7.29 9.82 -12.73
CA LYS A 338 7.26 9.60 -11.29
C LYS A 338 6.88 10.83 -10.48
N SER A 339 6.79 12.01 -11.09
CA SER A 339 6.40 13.24 -10.41
C SER A 339 4.89 13.32 -10.11
N ILE A 340 4.06 12.63 -10.88
CA ILE A 340 2.59 12.67 -10.76
C ILE A 340 2.07 11.28 -10.43
N ARG A 341 1.55 11.10 -9.22
CA ARG A 341 0.88 9.87 -8.79
C ARG A 341 -0.61 9.96 -9.07
N THR A 342 -1.17 8.85 -9.57
CA THR A 342 -2.62 8.69 -9.68
C THR A 342 -3.22 8.35 -8.32
N CYS A 343 -4.55 8.58 -8.17
CA CYS A 343 -5.27 8.11 -7.00
C CYS A 343 -5.58 6.62 -7.18
N PRO A 344 -5.12 5.72 -6.30
CA PRO A 344 -5.52 4.31 -6.32
C PRO A 344 -7.06 4.17 -6.31
N ASN A 345 -7.56 3.14 -6.96
CA ASN A 345 -8.99 2.86 -7.15
C ASN A 345 -9.72 3.82 -8.10
N THR A 346 -9.01 4.53 -8.95
CA THR A 346 -9.58 5.27 -10.08
C THR A 346 -9.37 4.50 -11.39
N VAL A 347 -9.85 5.06 -12.48
CA VAL A 347 -9.65 4.49 -13.82
C VAL A 347 -8.18 4.68 -14.24
N GLU A 348 -7.65 3.72 -15.00
CA GLU A 348 -6.32 3.82 -15.59
C GLU A 348 -6.13 5.17 -16.30
N PRO A 349 -5.10 5.95 -15.99
CA PRO A 349 -4.91 7.30 -16.54
C PRO A 349 -4.93 7.35 -18.06
N PHE A 350 -4.39 6.31 -18.71
CA PHE A 350 -4.39 6.23 -20.15
C PHE A 350 -5.83 6.12 -20.72
N TYR A 351 -6.72 5.37 -20.08
CA TYR A 351 -8.12 5.28 -20.52
C TYR A 351 -8.85 6.62 -20.35
N LEU A 352 -8.55 7.35 -19.28
CA LEU A 352 -9.07 8.69 -19.08
C LEU A 352 -8.56 9.66 -20.16
N LEU A 353 -7.27 9.59 -20.49
CA LEU A 353 -6.67 10.43 -21.54
C LEU A 353 -7.31 10.19 -22.92
N ASN A 354 -7.70 8.95 -23.17
CA ASN A 354 -8.32 8.53 -24.43
C ASN A 354 -9.84 8.43 -24.35
N THR A 355 -10.51 9.09 -23.40
CA THR A 355 -11.96 8.97 -23.16
C THR A 355 -12.78 9.17 -24.45
N PHE A 356 -12.46 10.19 -25.25
CA PHE A 356 -13.20 10.46 -26.48
C PHE A 356 -13.09 9.29 -27.49
N ASN A 357 -11.88 8.75 -27.65
CA ASN A 357 -11.65 7.61 -28.54
C ASN A 357 -12.43 6.36 -28.06
N TRP A 358 -12.40 6.06 -26.75
CA TRP A 358 -13.16 4.97 -26.17
C TRP A 358 -14.66 5.13 -26.42
N LEU A 359 -15.21 6.31 -26.18
CA LEU A 359 -16.64 6.62 -26.42
C LEU A 359 -17.05 6.46 -27.89
N MET A 360 -16.13 6.60 -28.83
CA MET A 360 -16.40 6.49 -30.26
C MET A 360 -16.26 5.08 -30.80
N ILE A 361 -15.36 4.27 -30.23
CA ILE A 361 -14.96 2.96 -30.77
C ILE A 361 -15.51 1.83 -29.90
N ARG A 362 -15.37 1.94 -28.58
CA ARG A 362 -15.68 0.88 -27.61
C ARG A 362 -16.19 1.48 -26.30
N ASP A 363 -17.35 2.13 -26.36
CA ASP A 363 -18.02 2.69 -25.19
C ASP A 363 -18.37 1.63 -24.12
N ASP A 364 -18.62 0.38 -24.53
CA ASP A 364 -18.78 -0.76 -23.64
C ASP A 364 -17.56 -0.99 -22.75
N LEU A 365 -16.35 -0.89 -23.31
CA LEU A 365 -15.11 -0.99 -22.51
C LEU A 365 -14.93 0.23 -21.62
N PHE A 366 -15.18 1.44 -22.11
CA PHE A 366 -15.03 2.66 -21.31
C PHE A 366 -15.98 2.67 -20.12
N ILE A 367 -17.24 2.32 -20.32
CA ILE A 367 -18.23 2.13 -19.25
C ILE A 367 -17.72 1.08 -18.26
N GLY A 368 -17.20 -0.04 -18.76
CA GLY A 368 -16.59 -1.09 -17.94
C GLY A 368 -15.42 -0.60 -17.12
N PHE A 369 -14.51 0.24 -17.67
CA PHE A 369 -13.39 0.81 -16.91
C PHE A 369 -13.86 1.70 -15.75
N LEU A 370 -14.90 2.50 -15.95
CA LEU A 370 -15.50 3.35 -14.92
C LEU A 370 -16.27 2.54 -13.86
N LEU A 371 -16.90 1.45 -14.27
CA LEU A 371 -17.64 0.54 -13.38
C LEU A 371 -16.71 -0.32 -12.53
N ASN A 372 -15.52 -0.65 -13.05
CA ASN A 372 -14.61 -1.66 -12.50
C ASN A 372 -13.89 -1.15 -11.25
N ARG A 373 -14.42 -1.50 -10.08
CA ARG A 373 -13.88 -1.09 -8.78
C ARG A 373 -12.80 -2.06 -8.30
N ASN A 374 -11.92 -1.58 -7.40
CA ASN A 374 -10.87 -2.37 -6.75
C ASN A 374 -9.85 -3.02 -7.71
N VAL A 375 -9.75 -2.49 -8.92
CA VAL A 375 -8.68 -2.81 -9.87
C VAL A 375 -7.49 -1.90 -9.58
N LYS A 376 -6.30 -2.46 -9.62
CA LYS A 376 -5.10 -1.63 -9.58
C LYS A 376 -4.95 -0.88 -10.90
N VAL A 377 -4.54 0.38 -10.79
CA VAL A 377 -4.22 1.27 -11.91
C VAL A 377 -2.77 1.72 -11.81
N SER A 378 -2.24 2.32 -12.87
CA SER A 378 -0.89 2.88 -12.88
C SER A 378 -0.65 3.81 -11.70
N THR A 379 0.54 3.70 -11.09
CA THR A 379 0.96 4.59 -10.01
C THR A 379 1.19 6.01 -10.51
N TYR A 380 1.62 6.15 -11.76
CA TYR A 380 1.92 7.45 -12.40
C TYR A 380 1.16 7.63 -13.69
N VAL A 381 0.89 8.89 -14.04
CA VAL A 381 0.43 9.26 -15.38
C VAL A 381 1.58 9.03 -16.36
N PRO A 382 1.35 8.41 -17.53
CA PRO A 382 2.39 8.26 -18.54
C PRO A 382 2.88 9.64 -19.02
N SER A 383 4.20 9.80 -19.21
CA SER A 383 4.79 11.06 -19.69
C SER A 383 4.81 11.17 -21.22
N GLN A 384 4.59 10.08 -21.92
CA GLN A 384 4.48 10.05 -23.38
C GLN A 384 3.69 8.84 -23.86
N ILE A 385 3.18 8.95 -25.07
CA ILE A 385 2.57 7.87 -25.82
C ILE A 385 3.41 7.65 -27.08
N ILE A 386 3.74 6.41 -27.37
CA ILE A 386 4.36 5.99 -28.62
C ILE A 386 3.34 5.10 -29.32
N ALA A 387 2.79 5.56 -30.42
CA ALA A 387 1.77 4.83 -31.17
C ALA A 387 2.28 4.44 -32.56
N ASP A 388 1.84 3.30 -33.05
CA ASP A 388 2.04 2.94 -34.43
C ASP A 388 1.17 3.84 -35.34
N ASP A 389 1.76 4.41 -36.36
CA ASP A 389 1.12 5.31 -37.31
C ASP A 389 1.53 4.93 -38.75
N ILE A 390 0.65 5.23 -39.70
CA ILE A 390 0.96 5.02 -41.13
C ILE A 390 1.56 6.32 -41.66
N ASP A 391 2.81 6.28 -42.10
CA ASP A 391 3.36 7.35 -42.92
C ASP A 391 2.72 7.24 -44.33
N TYR A 392 1.69 8.04 -44.54
CA TYR A 392 0.95 8.07 -45.81
C TYR A 392 1.81 8.52 -47.00
N ASN A 393 2.95 9.17 -46.78
CA ASN A 393 3.84 9.58 -47.83
C ASN A 393 4.83 8.45 -48.23
N ALA A 394 5.25 7.65 -47.25
CA ALA A 394 6.13 6.50 -47.46
C ALA A 394 5.38 5.18 -47.66
N GLY A 395 4.09 5.10 -47.24
CA GLY A 395 3.31 3.87 -47.27
C GLY A 395 3.79 2.81 -46.28
N GLU A 396 4.59 3.23 -45.30
CA GLU A 396 5.20 2.35 -44.29
C GLU A 396 4.62 2.61 -42.90
N MET A 397 4.59 1.59 -42.06
CA MET A 397 4.27 1.74 -40.64
C MET A 397 5.45 2.38 -39.91
N GLY A 398 5.19 3.48 -39.22
CA GLY A 398 6.15 4.19 -38.39
C GLY A 398 5.67 4.27 -36.95
N LYS A 399 6.47 4.92 -36.09
CA LYS A 399 6.08 5.22 -34.72
C LYS A 399 6.02 6.73 -34.51
N THR A 400 4.91 7.20 -33.95
CA THR A 400 4.71 8.58 -33.55
C THR A 400 4.79 8.71 -32.05
N THR A 401 5.53 9.69 -31.55
CA THR A 401 5.69 9.96 -30.12
C THR A 401 5.01 11.27 -29.76
N SER A 402 4.17 11.27 -28.74
CA SER A 402 3.50 12.45 -28.19
C SER A 402 3.78 12.55 -26.70
N GLY A 403 4.29 13.70 -26.25
CA GLY A 403 4.47 14.00 -24.85
C GLY A 403 3.14 14.26 -24.14
N ILE A 404 3.07 13.92 -22.86
CA ILE A 404 1.93 14.19 -22.00
C ILE A 404 2.39 15.14 -20.89
N GLU A 405 1.78 16.31 -20.81
CA GLU A 405 1.89 17.19 -19.66
C GLU A 405 0.78 16.86 -18.68
N SER A 406 1.13 16.68 -17.40
CA SER A 406 0.16 16.35 -16.37
C SER A 406 0.40 17.13 -15.09
N SER A 407 -0.69 17.44 -14.38
CA SER A 407 -0.65 18.07 -13.06
C SER A 407 -1.81 17.60 -12.21
N PHE A 408 -1.58 17.50 -10.89
CA PHE A 408 -2.62 17.18 -9.93
C PHE A 408 -2.65 18.25 -8.82
N ALA A 409 -3.77 18.95 -8.69
CA ALA A 409 -4.00 19.95 -7.64
C ALA A 409 -5.49 20.04 -7.29
N ASN A 410 -5.81 20.30 -6.02
CA ASN A 410 -7.19 20.51 -5.57
C ASN A 410 -8.18 19.40 -6.00
N ASN A 411 -7.78 18.13 -5.88
CA ASN A 411 -8.53 16.97 -6.35
C ASN A 411 -8.83 16.96 -7.87
N THR A 412 -8.01 17.62 -8.67
CA THR A 412 -8.17 17.69 -10.11
C THR A 412 -6.89 17.23 -10.80
N LEU A 413 -6.99 16.21 -11.65
CA LEU A 413 -5.94 15.75 -12.55
C LEU A 413 -6.18 16.40 -13.89
N THR A 414 -5.20 17.15 -14.38
CA THR A 414 -5.17 17.68 -15.75
C THR A 414 -4.12 16.92 -16.53
N MET A 415 -4.48 16.43 -17.70
CA MET A 415 -3.60 15.77 -18.66
C MET A 415 -3.76 16.45 -20.01
N GLN A 416 -2.67 16.76 -20.66
CA GLN A 416 -2.65 17.36 -21.99
C GLN A 416 -1.60 16.67 -22.85
N VAL A 417 -2.00 16.25 -24.05
CA VAL A 417 -1.07 15.74 -25.04
C VAL A 417 -0.41 16.93 -25.73
N ALA A 418 0.91 17.07 -25.55
CA ALA A 418 1.68 18.17 -26.06
C ALA A 418 2.35 17.82 -27.40
N GLY A 419 2.45 18.79 -28.29
CA GLY A 419 3.34 18.76 -29.45
C GLY A 419 2.97 17.79 -30.56
N ILE A 420 1.69 17.68 -30.91
CA ILE A 420 1.26 16.72 -31.92
C ILE A 420 1.59 17.15 -33.33
N ALA A 421 2.40 16.35 -34.00
CA ALA A 421 2.16 16.01 -35.39
C ALA A 421 1.71 14.54 -35.48
N ILE A 422 0.62 14.17 -34.83
CA ILE A 422 -0.04 12.91 -35.17
C ILE A 422 -0.77 13.22 -36.46
N SER A 423 -0.20 12.83 -37.60
CA SER A 423 -0.64 13.20 -38.94
C SER A 423 -2.16 13.01 -39.12
N GLN A 424 -2.67 11.93 -39.44
CA GLN A 424 -4.12 11.77 -39.69
C GLN A 424 -4.88 11.07 -38.55
N ALA A 425 -4.18 10.51 -37.57
CA ALA A 425 -4.76 10.00 -36.33
C ALA A 425 -5.08 11.14 -35.31
N GLN A 426 -5.05 12.39 -35.69
CA GLN A 426 -5.27 13.58 -34.83
C GLN A 426 -6.59 13.57 -34.05
N GLY A 427 -7.51 12.70 -34.39
CA GLY A 427 -8.77 12.52 -33.68
C GLY A 427 -8.78 11.39 -32.64
N LEU A 428 -7.73 10.57 -32.57
CA LEU A 428 -7.73 9.41 -31.70
C LEU A 428 -7.45 9.73 -30.23
N TYR A 429 -6.82 10.89 -29.94
CA TYR A 429 -6.47 11.28 -28.60
C TYR A 429 -7.15 12.58 -28.21
N ALA A 430 -7.67 12.66 -26.98
CA ALA A 430 -8.08 13.93 -26.43
C ALA A 430 -6.87 14.84 -26.25
N ASN A 431 -6.94 16.07 -26.71
CA ASN A 431 -5.84 17.02 -26.55
C ASN A 431 -5.69 17.42 -25.10
N LYS A 432 -6.80 17.62 -24.38
CA LYS A 432 -6.81 17.93 -22.96
C LYS A 432 -7.93 17.19 -22.25
N VAL A 433 -7.61 16.54 -21.14
CA VAL A 433 -8.56 15.88 -20.25
C VAL A 433 -8.38 16.41 -18.84
N VAL A 434 -9.48 16.83 -18.22
CA VAL A 434 -9.53 17.29 -16.84
C VAL A 434 -10.43 16.32 -16.07
N VAL A 435 -9.88 15.65 -15.07
CA VAL A 435 -10.61 14.71 -14.21
C VAL A 435 -10.73 15.32 -12.83
N THR A 436 -11.96 15.58 -12.39
CA THR A 436 -12.25 16.06 -11.04
C THR A 436 -12.64 14.86 -10.17
N TYR A 437 -12.09 14.84 -8.97
CA TYR A 437 -12.35 13.79 -8.00
C TYR A 437 -13.06 14.35 -6.78
N LYS A 438 -13.95 13.57 -6.19
CA LYS A 438 -14.45 13.78 -4.83
C LYS A 438 -13.82 12.78 -3.87
N LYS A 439 -13.61 13.18 -2.62
CA LYS A 439 -13.21 12.26 -1.54
C LYS A 439 -14.30 11.23 -1.32
N LYS A 440 -13.87 9.99 -1.13
CA LYS A 440 -14.75 8.87 -0.80
C LYS A 440 -15.02 8.80 0.69
#